data_194717f984b5f73178316e9f72cc2766
#
_entry.id   194717f984b5f73178316e9f72cc2766
#
_cell.length_a   1.000
_cell.length_b   1.000
_cell.length_c   1.000
_cell.angle_alpha   90.00
_cell.angle_beta   90.00
_cell.angle_gamma   90.00
#
_symmetry.space_group_name_H-M   'P 1'
#
loop_
_entity.id
_entity.type
_entity.pdbx_description
1 polymer ?
#
loop_
_entity_poly.entity_id
_entity_poly.type
_entity_poly.pdbx_seq_one_letter_code
_entity_poly.pdbx_strand_id
1 'polypeptide(L)'
;NCTYIQQALLDFDGILCPNVPFEILEDEEKHKEWLSNVKPFYHRLPKFKCKGIVTARFERYRDITENWLARHNVKYERLVMMPNEMEEDRLRDHVETSSTYKAKHFVKSDAKFFIESEVPEAIRIRKKSGKFVICPEEKDG
;
A
#
# COMPACT_ATOMS: atom_id res chain seq x y z
N ASN A 1 -1.08 -16.17 9.89
CA ASN A 1 0.07 -16.98 10.06
C ASN A 1 1.16 -16.64 9.04
N CYS A 2 2.37 -17.15 9.25
CA CYS A 2 3.53 -16.74 8.47
C CYS A 2 3.44 -17.11 6.98
N THR A 3 2.90 -18.28 6.67
CA THR A 3 2.78 -18.74 5.28
C THR A 3 1.93 -17.79 4.44
N TYR A 4 0.89 -17.27 5.03
CA TYR A 4 -0.03 -16.35 4.39
C TYR A 4 0.67 -15.05 4.01
N ILE A 5 1.37 -14.44 4.96
CA ILE A 5 2.09 -13.17 4.71
C ILE A 5 3.19 -13.36 3.68
N GLN A 6 3.88 -14.49 3.72
CA GLN A 6 4.98 -14.77 2.79
C GLN A 6 4.50 -14.92 1.33
N GLN A 7 3.21 -15.10 1.12
CA GLN A 7 2.62 -15.24 -0.21
C GLN A 7 1.81 -14.01 -0.64
N ALA A 8 1.92 -12.91 0.09
CA ALA A 8 1.07 -11.74 -0.11
C ALA A 8 1.81 -10.52 -0.64
N LEU A 9 1.09 -9.74 -1.43
CA LEU A 9 1.41 -8.34 -1.67
C LEU A 9 0.58 -7.50 -0.72
N LEU A 10 1.17 -6.44 -0.18
CA LEU A 10 0.49 -5.55 0.76
C LEU A 10 0.36 -4.16 0.17
N ASP A 11 -0.80 -3.54 0.37
CA ASP A 11 -0.90 -2.09 0.27
C ASP A 11 -0.15 -1.47 1.45
N PHE A 12 0.14 -0.18 1.38
CA PHE A 12 0.89 0.51 2.43
C PHE A 12 -0.05 1.26 3.38
N ASP A 13 -0.66 2.33 2.86
CA ASP A 13 -1.54 3.19 3.65
C ASP A 13 -2.85 2.46 3.97
N GLY A 14 -3.25 2.50 5.22
CA GLY A 14 -4.42 1.77 5.69
C GLY A 14 -4.11 0.34 6.11
N ILE A 15 -2.95 -0.19 5.75
CA ILE A 15 -2.53 -1.54 6.14
C ILE A 15 -1.39 -1.47 7.17
N LEU A 16 -0.30 -0.79 6.82
CA LEU A 16 0.86 -0.69 7.71
C LEU A 16 0.79 0.50 8.63
N CYS A 17 0.09 1.55 8.21
CA CYS A 17 -0.08 2.78 8.96
C CYS A 17 -1.39 3.46 8.55
N PRO A 18 -1.87 4.46 9.32
CA PRO A 18 -3.07 5.21 8.91
C PRO A 18 -2.89 5.92 7.56
N ASN A 19 -4.00 6.20 6.91
CA ASN A 19 -4.00 7.03 5.70
C ASN A 19 -3.62 8.47 6.05
N VAL A 20 -3.00 9.16 5.10
CA VAL A 20 -2.63 10.57 5.26
C VAL A 20 -3.88 11.40 5.49
N PRO A 21 -3.93 12.25 6.53
CA PRO A 21 -5.07 13.14 6.71
C PRO A 21 -5.23 14.09 5.53
N PHE A 22 -6.47 14.27 5.10
CA PHE A 22 -6.78 15.08 3.92
C PHE A 22 -6.20 16.49 4.01
N GLU A 23 -6.30 17.12 5.19
CA GLU A 23 -5.87 18.50 5.40
C GLU A 23 -4.36 18.70 5.28
N ILE A 24 -3.57 17.64 5.33
CA ILE A 24 -2.12 17.72 5.21
C ILE A 24 -1.65 17.66 3.75
N LEU A 25 -2.48 17.09 2.88
CA LEU A 25 -2.08 16.79 1.50
C LEU A 25 -1.70 18.03 0.68
N GLU A 26 -2.26 19.19 0.99
CA GLU A 26 -2.01 20.41 0.24
C GLU A 26 -0.66 21.04 0.55
N ASP A 27 -0.06 20.73 1.69
CA ASP A 27 1.23 21.29 2.10
C ASP A 27 2.31 20.21 1.94
N GLU A 28 3.17 20.38 0.95
CA GLU A 28 4.19 19.39 0.60
C GLU A 28 5.13 19.09 1.78
N GLU A 29 5.56 20.11 2.51
CA GLU A 29 6.47 19.90 3.63
C GLU A 29 5.80 19.16 4.78
N LYS A 30 4.55 19.49 5.08
CA LYS A 30 3.79 18.79 6.11
C LYS A 30 3.50 17.34 5.69
N HIS A 31 3.24 17.13 4.41
CA HIS A 31 2.99 15.78 3.88
C HIS A 31 4.23 14.91 4.05
N LYS A 32 5.40 15.42 3.66
CA LYS A 32 6.67 14.68 3.83
C LYS A 32 6.97 14.38 5.28
N GLU A 33 6.75 15.36 6.15
CA GLU A 33 6.97 15.18 7.59
C GLU A 33 6.05 14.10 8.14
N TRP A 34 4.78 14.12 7.74
CA TRP A 34 3.82 13.12 8.18
C TRP A 34 4.24 11.71 7.72
N LEU A 35 4.63 11.57 6.45
CA LEU A 35 5.07 10.27 5.90
C LEU A 35 6.29 9.73 6.66
N SER A 36 7.19 10.63 7.07
CA SER A 36 8.39 10.24 7.79
C SER A 36 8.11 9.78 9.21
N ASN A 37 7.10 10.38 9.87
CA ASN A 37 6.89 10.24 11.30
C ASN A 37 5.65 9.45 11.71
N VAL A 38 4.82 9.05 10.76
CA VAL A 38 3.58 8.34 11.08
C VAL A 38 3.88 7.04 11.82
N LYS A 39 3.10 6.77 12.87
CA LYS A 39 3.28 5.53 13.63
C LYS A 39 2.61 4.37 12.91
N PRO A 40 3.24 3.20 12.90
CA PRO A 40 2.63 2.05 12.26
C PRO A 40 1.47 1.49 13.06
N PHE A 41 0.65 0.71 12.39
CA PHE A 41 -0.27 -0.19 13.09
C PHE A 41 0.57 -1.39 13.55
N TYR A 42 1.10 -1.31 14.76
CA TYR A 42 2.09 -2.29 15.25
C TYR A 42 1.60 -3.73 15.12
N HIS A 43 0.32 -3.99 15.36
CA HIS A 43 -0.24 -5.34 15.29
C HIS A 43 -0.41 -5.85 13.85
N ARG A 44 -0.28 -4.96 12.85
CA ARG A 44 -0.37 -5.34 11.44
C ARG A 44 0.97 -5.45 10.74
N LEU A 45 2.05 -5.07 11.40
CA LEU A 45 3.36 -5.16 10.78
C LEU A 45 3.70 -6.64 10.55
N PRO A 46 4.10 -7.00 9.31
CA PRO A 46 4.43 -8.38 9.04
C PRO A 46 5.68 -8.81 9.80
N LYS A 47 5.62 -9.98 10.41
CA LYS A 47 6.77 -10.56 11.13
C LYS A 47 7.68 -11.34 10.20
N PHE A 48 7.22 -11.63 8.99
CA PHE A 48 7.94 -12.40 8.00
C PHE A 48 8.00 -11.60 6.71
N LYS A 49 8.97 -11.93 5.87
CA LYS A 49 9.16 -11.25 4.59
C LYS A 49 7.97 -11.51 3.65
N CYS A 50 7.29 -10.46 3.23
CA CYS A 50 6.19 -10.57 2.26
C CYS A 50 6.74 -10.52 0.83
N LYS A 51 5.90 -10.91 -0.14
CA LYS A 51 6.28 -10.88 -1.57
C LYS A 51 6.56 -9.47 -2.05
N GLY A 52 5.85 -8.50 -1.51
CA GLY A 52 6.08 -7.12 -1.89
C GLY A 52 5.05 -6.18 -1.30
N ILE A 53 5.35 -4.90 -1.45
CA ILE A 53 4.45 -3.81 -1.09
C ILE A 53 4.15 -3.08 -2.39
N VAL A 54 2.86 -2.92 -2.72
CA VAL A 54 2.43 -2.21 -3.92
C VAL A 54 1.52 -1.09 -3.47
N THR A 55 1.95 0.14 -3.68
CA THR A 55 1.29 1.31 -3.12
C THR A 55 1.02 2.36 -4.18
N ALA A 56 -0.06 3.12 -4.00
CA ALA A 56 -0.34 4.28 -4.82
C ALA A 56 0.45 5.52 -4.40
N ARG A 57 1.31 5.42 -3.40
CA ARG A 57 2.25 6.51 -3.11
C ARG A 57 3.13 6.74 -4.31
N PHE A 58 3.44 8.00 -4.60
CA PHE A 58 4.26 8.34 -5.76
C PHE A 58 5.74 8.07 -5.53
N GLU A 59 6.43 7.75 -6.60
CA GLU A 59 7.88 7.48 -6.59
C GLU A 59 8.70 8.60 -5.92
N ARG A 60 8.24 9.85 -6.00
CA ARG A 60 8.97 10.94 -5.36
C ARG A 60 9.08 10.81 -3.84
N TYR A 61 8.30 9.91 -3.25
CA TYR A 61 8.36 9.63 -1.81
C TYR A 61 9.07 8.32 -1.49
N ARG A 62 9.81 7.75 -2.45
CA ARG A 62 10.44 6.44 -2.25
C ARG A 62 11.43 6.45 -1.09
N ASP A 63 12.32 7.43 -1.04
CA ASP A 63 13.34 7.45 0.02
C ASP A 63 12.70 7.51 1.41
N ILE A 64 11.71 8.36 1.58
CA ILE A 64 10.98 8.49 2.84
C ILE A 64 10.31 7.16 3.20
N THR A 65 9.71 6.52 2.21
CA THR A 65 8.98 5.27 2.40
C THR A 65 9.91 4.12 2.74
N GLU A 66 11.03 4.00 2.03
CA GLU A 66 12.02 2.96 2.32
C GLU A 66 12.64 3.13 3.71
N ASN A 67 12.94 4.38 4.09
CA ASN A 67 13.49 4.67 5.42
C ASN A 67 12.51 4.27 6.52
N TRP A 68 11.22 4.57 6.31
CA TRP A 68 10.18 4.21 7.25
C TRP A 68 10.07 2.68 7.41
N LEU A 69 10.08 1.96 6.30
CA LEU A 69 10.00 0.50 6.32
C LEU A 69 11.19 -0.12 7.05
N ALA A 70 12.39 0.41 6.79
CA ALA A 70 13.61 -0.07 7.46
C ALA A 70 13.55 0.19 8.96
N ARG A 71 13.11 1.39 9.35
CA ARG A 71 13.03 1.79 10.75
C ARG A 71 12.08 0.90 11.54
N HIS A 72 10.99 0.47 10.91
CA HIS A 72 9.99 -0.39 11.55
C HIS A 72 10.19 -1.88 11.27
N ASN A 73 11.35 -2.22 10.70
CA ASN A 73 11.78 -3.60 10.50
C ASN A 73 10.82 -4.43 9.62
N VAL A 74 10.22 -3.77 8.63
CA VAL A 74 9.34 -4.45 7.67
C VAL A 74 10.18 -5.05 6.57
N LYS A 75 10.04 -6.36 6.34
CA LYS A 75 10.78 -7.09 5.32
C LYS A 75 9.89 -7.36 4.11
N TYR A 76 10.40 -7.12 2.92
CA TYR A 76 9.66 -7.30 1.67
C TYR A 76 10.63 -7.61 0.54
N GLU A 77 10.16 -8.32 -0.49
CA GLU A 77 11.04 -8.61 -1.64
C GLU A 77 11.11 -7.41 -2.60
N ARG A 78 9.99 -6.70 -2.77
CA ARG A 78 9.90 -5.58 -3.72
C ARG A 78 9.02 -4.48 -3.17
N LEU A 79 9.38 -3.24 -3.49
CA LEU A 79 8.54 -2.08 -3.21
C LEU A 79 8.16 -1.44 -4.54
N VAL A 80 6.89 -1.51 -4.89
CA VAL A 80 6.34 -0.93 -6.12
C VAL A 80 5.56 0.31 -5.76
N MET A 81 5.97 1.46 -6.28
CA MET A 81 5.34 2.74 -6.04
C MET A 81 4.81 3.31 -7.34
N MET A 82 3.78 4.13 -7.25
CA MET A 82 3.13 4.69 -8.44
C MET A 82 4.02 5.73 -9.11
N PRO A 83 4.20 5.66 -10.44
CA PRO A 83 4.96 6.70 -11.15
C PRO A 83 4.34 8.08 -10.94
N ASN A 84 5.21 9.09 -10.81
CA ASN A 84 4.75 10.47 -10.60
C ASN A 84 3.82 10.94 -11.73
N GLU A 85 4.05 10.46 -12.94
CA GLU A 85 3.26 10.83 -14.12
C GLU A 85 1.80 10.41 -14.03
N MET A 86 1.45 9.51 -13.12
CA MET A 86 0.07 9.06 -12.94
C MET A 86 -0.74 9.95 -12.00
N GLU A 87 -0.15 11.04 -11.53
CA GLU A 87 -0.83 11.90 -10.55
C GLU A 87 -2.15 12.47 -11.07
N GLU A 88 -2.18 12.96 -12.32
CA GLU A 88 -3.40 13.51 -12.88
C GLU A 88 -4.50 12.46 -13.01
N ASP A 89 -4.15 11.25 -13.46
CA ASP A 89 -5.11 10.16 -13.57
C ASP A 89 -5.69 9.80 -12.21
N ARG A 90 -4.83 9.76 -11.19
CA ARG A 90 -5.27 9.44 -9.84
C ARG A 90 -6.17 10.53 -9.25
N LEU A 91 -5.90 11.79 -9.58
CA LEU A 91 -6.76 12.90 -9.15
C LEU A 91 -8.15 12.83 -9.78
N ARG A 92 -8.22 12.38 -11.05
CA ARG A 92 -9.51 12.25 -11.75
C ARG A 92 -10.34 11.09 -11.23
N ASP A 93 -9.70 9.95 -11.00
CA ASP A 93 -10.39 8.75 -10.51
C ASP A 93 -9.42 7.93 -9.70
N HIS A 94 -9.36 8.22 -8.40
CA HIS A 94 -8.43 7.58 -7.48
C HIS A 94 -8.63 6.07 -7.43
N VAL A 95 -9.87 5.63 -7.27
CA VAL A 95 -10.16 4.20 -7.08
C VAL A 95 -9.79 3.40 -8.31
N GLU A 96 -10.19 3.89 -9.49
CA GLU A 96 -9.91 3.17 -10.73
C GLU A 96 -8.41 3.15 -11.04
N THR A 97 -7.74 4.29 -10.92
CA THR A 97 -6.31 4.39 -11.23
C THR A 97 -5.49 3.51 -10.28
N SER A 98 -5.75 3.63 -8.99
CA SER A 98 -5.02 2.88 -7.98
C SER A 98 -5.25 1.38 -8.10
N SER A 99 -6.50 0.95 -8.24
CA SER A 99 -6.82 -0.48 -8.33
C SER A 99 -6.28 -1.11 -9.62
N THR A 100 -6.31 -0.37 -10.73
CA THR A 100 -5.76 -0.87 -12.00
C THR A 100 -4.26 -1.08 -11.88
N TYR A 101 -3.56 -0.12 -11.28
CA TYR A 101 -2.12 -0.21 -11.08
C TYR A 101 -1.76 -1.40 -10.17
N LYS A 102 -2.46 -1.54 -9.07
CA LYS A 102 -2.22 -2.62 -8.11
C LYS A 102 -2.52 -3.99 -8.73
N ALA A 103 -3.64 -4.10 -9.45
CA ALA A 103 -4.00 -5.35 -10.11
C ALA A 103 -2.96 -5.77 -11.16
N LYS A 104 -2.44 -4.81 -11.92
CA LYS A 104 -1.41 -5.07 -12.91
C LYS A 104 -0.18 -5.74 -12.28
N HIS A 105 0.29 -5.22 -11.19
CA HIS A 105 1.46 -5.77 -10.51
C HIS A 105 1.15 -7.09 -9.81
N PHE A 106 -0.06 -7.23 -9.30
CA PHE A 106 -0.51 -8.47 -8.68
C PHE A 106 -0.53 -9.62 -9.70
N VAL A 107 -1.08 -9.37 -10.88
CA VAL A 107 -1.14 -10.37 -11.95
C VAL A 107 0.26 -10.81 -12.38
N LYS A 108 1.20 -9.87 -12.46
CA LYS A 108 2.58 -10.17 -12.87
C LYS A 108 3.39 -10.90 -11.82
N SER A 109 2.96 -10.84 -10.56
CA SER A 109 3.68 -11.47 -9.46
C SER A 109 3.24 -12.91 -9.27
N ASP A 110 4.03 -13.66 -8.50
CA ASP A 110 3.63 -14.99 -8.07
C ASP A 110 2.91 -14.98 -6.72
N ALA A 111 2.56 -13.80 -6.22
CA ALA A 111 1.81 -13.69 -4.97
C ALA A 111 0.42 -14.30 -5.13
N LYS A 112 -0.06 -14.93 -4.06
CA LYS A 112 -1.38 -15.55 -4.05
C LYS A 112 -2.46 -14.63 -3.50
N PHE A 113 -2.07 -13.63 -2.72
CA PHE A 113 -3.00 -12.72 -2.05
C PHE A 113 -2.56 -11.28 -2.24
N PHE A 114 -3.54 -10.37 -2.22
CA PHE A 114 -3.30 -8.94 -2.10
C PHE A 114 -4.09 -8.46 -0.90
N ILE A 115 -3.45 -7.70 -0.02
CA ILE A 115 -4.11 -7.17 1.17
C ILE A 115 -4.32 -5.67 0.97
N GLU A 116 -5.58 -5.28 0.85
CA GLU A 116 -6.02 -3.93 0.52
C GLU A 116 -7.00 -3.42 1.58
N SER A 117 -6.82 -2.17 2.04
CA SER A 117 -7.66 -1.61 3.09
C SER A 117 -8.97 -1.00 2.60
N GLU A 118 -9.00 -0.54 1.36
CA GLU A 118 -10.17 0.17 0.82
C GLU A 118 -11.09 -0.80 0.09
N VAL A 119 -12.33 -0.95 0.55
CA VAL A 119 -13.27 -1.91 -0.02
C VAL A 119 -13.49 -1.71 -1.52
N PRO A 120 -13.74 -0.48 -2.02
CA PRO A 120 -13.93 -0.28 -3.46
C PRO A 120 -12.72 -0.71 -4.28
N GLU A 121 -11.52 -0.45 -3.81
CA GLU A 121 -10.30 -0.88 -4.50
C GLU A 121 -10.15 -2.40 -4.42
N ALA A 122 -10.42 -2.99 -3.26
CA ALA A 122 -10.31 -4.43 -3.08
C ALA A 122 -11.20 -5.18 -4.07
N ILE A 123 -12.43 -4.72 -4.24
CA ILE A 123 -13.37 -5.33 -5.18
C ILE A 123 -12.83 -5.26 -6.62
N ARG A 124 -12.29 -4.11 -7.01
CA ARG A 124 -11.76 -3.92 -8.35
C ARG A 124 -10.49 -4.74 -8.59
N ILE A 125 -9.60 -4.78 -7.61
CA ILE A 125 -8.39 -5.59 -7.72
C ILE A 125 -8.76 -7.06 -7.91
N ARG A 126 -9.73 -7.54 -7.14
CA ARG A 126 -10.22 -8.91 -7.26
C ARG A 126 -10.75 -9.19 -8.67
N LYS A 127 -11.60 -8.30 -9.18
CA LYS A 127 -12.18 -8.47 -10.52
C LYS A 127 -11.13 -8.41 -11.62
N LYS A 128 -10.21 -7.45 -11.51
CA LYS A 128 -9.20 -7.24 -12.54
C LYS A 128 -8.13 -8.33 -12.55
N SER A 129 -7.78 -8.86 -11.39
CA SER A 129 -6.72 -9.85 -11.28
C SER A 129 -7.20 -11.30 -11.36
N GLY A 130 -8.45 -11.55 -10.95
CA GLY A 130 -8.95 -12.92 -10.83
C GLY A 130 -8.33 -13.67 -9.65
N LYS A 131 -7.58 -12.98 -8.77
CA LYS A 131 -6.87 -13.58 -7.65
C LYS A 131 -7.49 -13.12 -6.34
N PHE A 132 -7.11 -13.75 -5.23
CA PHE A 132 -7.70 -13.46 -3.93
C PHE A 132 -7.21 -12.12 -3.37
N VAL A 133 -8.16 -11.32 -2.90
CA VAL A 133 -7.88 -10.05 -2.23
C VAL A 133 -8.49 -10.12 -0.84
N ILE A 134 -7.72 -9.71 0.15
CA ILE A 134 -8.15 -9.69 1.54
C ILE A 134 -8.28 -8.24 1.96
N CYS A 135 -9.44 -7.89 2.47
CA CYS A 135 -9.69 -6.56 3.00
C CYS A 135 -9.89 -6.72 4.51
N PRO A 136 -8.88 -6.36 5.33
CA PRO A 136 -9.00 -6.53 6.77
C PRO A 136 -10.13 -5.69 7.33
N GLU A 137 -10.80 -6.19 8.35
CA GLU A 137 -11.80 -5.43 9.05
C GLU A 137 -11.14 -4.25 9.77
N GLU A 138 -11.79 -3.08 9.70
CA GLU A 138 -11.37 -1.95 10.51
C GLU A 138 -11.57 -2.31 11.97
N LYS A 139 -10.52 -2.13 12.75
CA LYS A 139 -10.60 -2.30 14.17
C LYS A 139 -10.58 -0.93 14.82
N ASP A 140 -11.54 -0.67 15.67
CA ASP A 140 -11.59 0.57 16.42
C ASP A 140 -10.40 0.68 17.37
N GLY A 141 -9.82 1.83 17.38
CA GLY A 141 -8.77 2.17 18.33
C GLY A 141 -7.40 1.82 17.86
#